data_325ffcc29069675d3449c96b91203021
#
_entry.id   325ffcc29069675d3449c96b91203021
#
_cell.length_a   1.000
_cell.length_b   1.000
_cell.length_c   1.000
_cell.angle_alpha   90.00
_cell.angle_beta   90.00
_cell.angle_gamma   90.00
#
_symmetry.space_group_name_H-M   'P 1'
#
loop_
_entity.id
_entity.type
_entity.pdbx_description
1 polymer ?
#
loop_
_entity_poly.entity_id
_entity_poly.type
_entity_poly.pdbx_seq_one_letter_code
_entity_poly.pdbx_strand_id
1 'polypeptide(L)'
;MIVYEDSKRCFVEDIKSNCIADKITAKIRERGINAGHEREYISWQNSLQFMRNIVDDNDIDDEVRIAIEYNIPLTSKRVDFIICGADANNNDNVVVVELKQWQKAEVVADDMHYCVKTFVGGNNRIVCHPSYQAYSYACFIRNYSQTVLDDGINLIPCAYLHNYDPDFKQTLSNSIYKEWVSEAPFFIRNETEQFSAFVKKYVTRRSSNGDLLYEIDHGRLKPTKALQDSLTSMVKGNKEFMLLDEQAVCYDMCLKTMAKCKEDGKKRTIVIQGGPGTGKSVLAVNLLM
;
A
#
# COMPACT_ATOMS: atom_id res chain seq x y z
N MET A 1 4.78 12.72 -4.03
CA MET A 1 6.06 13.30 -3.52
C MET A 1 6.78 12.26 -2.66
N ILE A 2 8.00 11.90 -3.04
CA ILE A 2 8.83 10.86 -2.41
C ILE A 2 9.66 11.48 -1.27
N VAL A 3 9.74 10.84 -0.11
CA VAL A 3 10.57 11.33 1.01
C VAL A 3 12.02 10.93 0.85
N TYR A 4 12.29 9.64 0.61
CA TYR A 4 13.64 9.12 0.31
C TYR A 4 13.62 8.48 -1.06
N GLU A 5 14.65 8.76 -1.86
CA GLU A 5 14.82 8.19 -3.19
C GLU A 5 16.31 8.06 -3.47
N ASP A 6 16.73 6.84 -3.88
CA ASP A 6 18.11 6.59 -4.30
C ASP A 6 18.20 5.28 -5.10
N SER A 7 19.41 4.91 -5.56
CA SER A 7 19.71 3.60 -6.12
C SER A 7 19.68 2.49 -5.06
N LYS A 8 19.51 1.25 -5.48
CA LYS A 8 19.62 0.07 -4.60
C LYS A 8 20.95 0.08 -3.84
N ARG A 9 22.06 0.36 -4.53
CA ARG A 9 23.39 0.45 -3.92
C ARG A 9 23.42 1.42 -2.75
N CYS A 10 22.98 2.67 -2.97
CA CYS A 10 22.97 3.69 -1.91
C CYS A 10 22.03 3.30 -0.76
N PHE A 11 20.86 2.76 -1.06
CA PHE A 11 19.93 2.26 -0.03
C PHE A 11 20.58 1.19 0.85
N VAL A 12 21.25 0.21 0.25
CA VAL A 12 21.96 -0.87 0.97
C VAL A 12 23.08 -0.30 1.84
N GLU A 13 23.86 0.65 1.33
CA GLU A 13 24.91 1.34 2.09
C GLU A 13 24.35 2.15 3.25
N ASP A 14 23.24 2.85 3.06
CA ASP A 14 22.57 3.64 4.10
C ASP A 14 22.03 2.78 5.23
N ILE A 15 21.52 1.59 4.91
CA ILE A 15 21.12 0.60 5.92
C ILE A 15 22.37 0.04 6.66
N LYS A 16 23.41 -0.35 5.93
CA LYS A 16 24.67 -0.88 6.52
C LYS A 16 25.33 0.14 7.45
N SER A 17 25.24 1.43 7.11
CA SER A 17 25.76 2.55 7.90
C SER A 17 24.81 3.02 9.01
N ASN A 18 23.63 2.40 9.12
CA ASN A 18 22.57 2.76 10.08
C ASN A 18 22.14 4.24 10.04
N CYS A 19 22.18 4.86 8.85
CA CYS A 19 21.85 6.28 8.67
C CYS A 19 20.53 6.53 7.92
N ILE A 20 19.85 5.48 7.45
CA ILE A 20 18.63 5.62 6.62
C ILE A 20 17.51 6.39 7.33
N ALA A 21 17.22 6.08 8.59
CA ALA A 21 16.17 6.74 9.35
C ALA A 21 16.47 8.23 9.61
N ASP A 22 17.75 8.58 9.80
CA ASP A 22 18.20 9.97 9.92
C ASP A 22 18.01 10.73 8.61
N LYS A 23 18.36 10.13 7.47
CA LYS A 23 18.14 10.70 6.13
C LYS A 23 16.66 10.94 5.85
N ILE A 24 15.81 9.98 6.14
CA ILE A 24 14.35 10.12 5.99
C ILE A 24 13.85 11.28 6.89
N THR A 25 14.26 11.30 8.15
CA THR A 25 13.86 12.34 9.10
C THR A 25 14.32 13.73 8.65
N ALA A 26 15.55 13.86 8.16
CA ALA A 26 16.08 15.12 7.62
C ALA A 26 15.23 15.62 6.45
N LYS A 27 14.90 14.73 5.50
CA LYS A 27 14.06 15.05 4.34
C LYS A 27 12.63 15.48 4.72
N ILE A 28 12.03 14.84 5.70
CA ILE A 28 10.71 15.21 6.23
C ILE A 28 10.77 16.63 6.83
N ARG A 29 11.81 16.94 7.61
CA ARG A 29 12.01 18.26 8.22
C ARG A 29 12.26 19.35 7.19
N GLU A 30 13.11 19.11 6.19
CA GLU A 30 13.37 20.05 5.08
C GLU A 30 12.08 20.48 4.37
N ARG A 31 11.09 19.58 4.33
CA ARG A 31 9.79 19.81 3.68
C ARG A 31 8.74 20.45 4.58
N GLY A 32 9.09 20.81 5.80
CA GLY A 32 8.15 21.42 6.76
C GLY A 32 7.02 20.50 7.20
N ILE A 33 7.13 19.20 6.93
CA ILE A 33 6.23 18.20 7.45
C ILE A 33 6.65 17.96 8.90
N ASN A 34 5.70 17.97 9.85
CA ASN A 34 6.02 17.61 11.23
C ASN A 34 6.72 16.26 11.21
N ALA A 35 8.00 16.27 11.60
CA ALA A 35 8.81 15.07 11.65
C ALA A 35 8.03 14.00 12.42
N GLY A 36 7.87 12.85 11.80
CA GLY A 36 7.11 11.74 12.35
C GLY A 36 7.48 11.49 13.80
N HIS A 37 6.52 11.02 14.56
CA HIS A 37 6.74 10.67 15.96
C HIS A 37 7.90 9.65 16.05
N GLU A 38 8.59 9.60 17.18
CA GLU A 38 9.64 8.62 17.51
C GLU A 38 9.29 7.18 17.07
N ARG A 39 8.01 6.85 17.05
CA ARG A 39 7.49 5.56 16.56
C ARG A 39 7.72 5.33 15.06
N GLU A 40 7.59 6.34 14.20
CA GLU A 40 7.87 6.21 12.76
C GLU A 40 9.38 6.00 12.54
N TYR A 41 10.22 6.74 13.25
CA TYR A 41 11.68 6.57 13.21
C TYR A 41 12.09 5.12 13.56
N ILE A 42 11.58 4.59 14.67
CA ILE A 42 11.81 3.20 15.10
C ILE A 42 11.25 2.21 14.06
N SER A 43 10.11 2.54 13.44
CA SER A 43 9.53 1.70 12.39
C SER A 43 10.45 1.60 11.18
N TRP A 44 11.03 2.69 10.72
CA TRP A 44 11.98 2.67 9.61
C TRP A 44 13.25 1.89 9.94
N GLN A 45 13.83 2.10 11.12
CA GLN A 45 15.00 1.32 11.56
C GLN A 45 14.72 -0.18 11.57
N ASN A 46 13.54 -0.58 12.04
CA ASN A 46 13.19 -1.99 12.14
C ASN A 46 12.81 -2.61 10.79
N SER A 47 11.98 -1.94 9.98
CA SER A 47 11.41 -2.54 8.77
C SER A 47 12.35 -2.53 7.58
N LEU A 48 13.14 -1.46 7.40
CA LEU A 48 13.96 -1.29 6.21
C LEU A 48 15.14 -2.27 6.13
N GLN A 49 15.60 -2.79 7.27
CA GLN A 49 16.61 -3.86 7.29
C GLN A 49 16.10 -5.14 6.63
N PHE A 50 14.81 -5.45 6.81
CA PHE A 50 14.21 -6.60 6.14
C PHE A 50 14.09 -6.38 4.64
N MET A 51 13.78 -5.16 4.19
CA MET A 51 13.76 -4.82 2.77
C MET A 51 15.16 -4.90 2.16
N ARG A 52 16.22 -4.49 2.89
CA ARG A 52 17.59 -4.71 2.42
C ARG A 52 17.85 -6.19 2.13
N ASN A 53 17.42 -7.11 2.98
CA ASN A 53 17.63 -8.55 2.78
C ASN A 53 16.90 -9.09 1.52
N ILE A 54 15.89 -8.38 1.03
CA ILE A 54 15.18 -8.73 -0.20
C ILE A 54 15.92 -8.21 -1.43
N VAL A 55 16.43 -6.97 -1.38
CA VAL A 55 17.00 -6.28 -2.56
C VAL A 55 18.53 -6.39 -2.66
N ASP A 56 19.25 -6.70 -1.57
CA ASP A 56 20.72 -6.90 -1.56
C ASP A 56 21.06 -8.27 -2.19
N ASP A 57 20.72 -8.42 -3.48
CA ASP A 57 20.85 -9.61 -4.30
C ASP A 57 21.58 -9.24 -5.60
N ASN A 58 22.51 -10.09 -6.04
CA ASN A 58 23.33 -9.84 -7.24
C ASN A 58 22.52 -9.89 -8.55
N ASP A 59 21.37 -10.54 -8.56
CA ASP A 59 20.48 -10.61 -9.71
C ASP A 59 19.64 -9.32 -9.89
N ILE A 60 19.75 -8.37 -8.95
CA ILE A 60 19.12 -7.05 -9.02
C ILE A 60 20.23 -6.00 -9.22
N ASP A 61 20.18 -5.28 -10.33
CA ASP A 61 21.14 -4.23 -10.67
C ASP A 61 21.23 -3.16 -9.56
N ASP A 62 22.43 -2.71 -9.27
CA ASP A 62 22.72 -1.69 -8.26
C ASP A 62 22.07 -0.33 -8.54
N GLU A 63 21.75 -0.06 -9.80
CA GLU A 63 21.12 1.19 -10.25
C GLU A 63 19.59 1.12 -10.27
N VAL A 64 18.98 -0.01 -9.87
CA VAL A 64 17.53 -0.09 -9.62
C VAL A 64 17.13 0.99 -8.59
N ARG A 65 16.03 1.68 -8.85
CA ARG A 65 15.59 2.80 -8.02
C ARG A 65 14.72 2.34 -6.88
N ILE A 66 14.95 2.90 -5.70
CA ILE A 66 14.20 2.64 -4.48
C ILE A 66 13.64 3.96 -3.97
N ALA A 67 12.36 3.94 -3.58
CA ALA A 67 11.71 5.03 -2.89
C ALA A 67 11.05 4.57 -1.60
N ILE A 68 11.06 5.45 -0.60
CA ILE A 68 10.46 5.20 0.72
C ILE A 68 9.54 6.36 1.05
N GLU A 69 8.40 6.07 1.65
CA GLU A 69 7.40 7.06 2.06
C GLU A 69 6.93 7.91 0.88
N TYR A 70 6.43 7.26 -0.18
CA TYR A 70 5.83 7.95 -1.32
C TYR A 70 4.43 8.45 -0.97
N ASN A 71 4.27 9.76 -0.90
CA ASN A 71 2.95 10.36 -0.68
C ASN A 71 2.09 10.21 -1.94
N ILE A 72 1.00 9.46 -1.82
CA ILE A 72 0.06 9.27 -2.91
C ILE A 72 -0.65 10.61 -3.19
N PRO A 73 -0.58 11.14 -4.42
CA PRO A 73 -1.20 12.42 -4.76
C PRO A 73 -2.68 12.49 -4.37
N LEU A 74 -3.14 13.65 -3.96
CA LEU A 74 -4.54 13.91 -3.56
C LEU A 74 -5.02 13.16 -2.32
N THR A 75 -4.12 12.48 -1.59
CA THR A 75 -4.43 11.77 -0.34
C THR A 75 -3.46 12.14 0.77
N SER A 76 -3.77 11.73 1.99
CA SER A 76 -2.82 11.76 3.12
C SER A 76 -2.08 10.43 3.31
N LYS A 77 -2.16 9.53 2.33
CA LYS A 77 -1.60 8.18 2.41
C LYS A 77 -0.22 8.11 1.77
N ARG A 78 0.58 7.19 2.27
CA ARG A 78 1.94 6.95 1.81
C ARG A 78 2.14 5.47 1.52
N VAL A 79 2.86 5.18 0.44
CA VAL A 79 3.41 3.85 0.17
C VAL A 79 4.69 3.70 0.97
N ASP A 80 4.82 2.65 1.74
CA ASP A 80 5.98 2.45 2.63
C ASP A 80 7.28 2.26 1.83
N PHE A 81 7.25 1.42 0.79
CA PHE A 81 8.44 1.08 0.01
C PHE A 81 8.10 0.81 -1.47
N ILE A 82 8.91 1.32 -2.37
CA ILE A 82 8.77 1.14 -3.82
C ILE A 82 10.09 0.67 -4.40
N ILE A 83 10.04 -0.27 -5.36
CA ILE A 83 11.17 -0.72 -6.16
C ILE A 83 10.82 -0.48 -7.63
N CYS A 84 11.59 0.36 -8.33
CA CYS A 84 11.37 0.71 -9.72
C CYS A 84 12.48 0.22 -10.63
N GLY A 85 12.11 -0.42 -11.72
CA GLY A 85 13.05 -0.88 -12.73
C GLY A 85 12.36 -1.64 -13.85
N ALA A 86 13.11 -2.49 -14.55
CA ALA A 86 12.61 -3.32 -15.62
C ALA A 86 12.84 -4.81 -15.34
N ASP A 87 11.97 -5.64 -15.90
CA ASP A 87 12.12 -7.10 -15.91
C ASP A 87 13.14 -7.55 -16.98
N ALA A 88 13.30 -8.87 -17.13
CA ALA A 88 14.18 -9.47 -18.13
C ALA A 88 13.78 -9.14 -19.58
N ASN A 89 12.54 -8.77 -19.83
CA ASN A 89 11.98 -8.42 -21.14
C ASN A 89 11.95 -6.91 -21.41
N ASN A 90 12.56 -6.09 -20.52
CA ASN A 90 12.53 -4.63 -20.53
C ASN A 90 11.12 -4.00 -20.34
N ASN A 91 10.21 -4.72 -19.70
CA ASN A 91 8.95 -4.10 -19.26
C ASN A 91 9.22 -3.27 -18.00
N ASP A 92 8.76 -2.03 -18.00
CA ASP A 92 8.89 -1.14 -16.85
C ASP A 92 7.88 -1.52 -15.76
N ASN A 93 8.41 -1.78 -14.58
CA ASN A 93 7.65 -2.26 -13.44
C ASN A 93 7.97 -1.44 -12.19
N VAL A 94 6.94 -1.25 -11.38
CA VAL A 94 7.00 -0.60 -10.08
C VAL A 94 6.38 -1.53 -9.05
N VAL A 95 7.21 -2.14 -8.22
CA VAL A 95 6.74 -2.98 -7.10
C VAL A 95 6.38 -2.06 -5.94
N VAL A 96 5.09 -2.08 -5.56
CA VAL A 96 4.50 -1.29 -4.48
C VAL A 96 4.38 -2.18 -3.25
N VAL A 97 5.17 -1.91 -2.22
CA VAL A 97 5.27 -2.77 -1.04
C VAL A 97 4.66 -2.08 0.18
N GLU A 98 3.69 -2.73 0.79
CA GLU A 98 3.16 -2.36 2.10
C GLU A 98 3.88 -3.14 3.19
N LEU A 99 4.47 -2.46 4.19
CA LEU A 99 5.24 -3.07 5.27
C LEU A 99 4.42 -3.17 6.55
N LYS A 100 4.43 -4.34 7.19
CA LYS A 100 3.76 -4.54 8.48
C LYS A 100 4.68 -5.22 9.49
N GLN A 101 4.63 -4.74 10.72
CA GLN A 101 5.38 -5.30 11.86
C GLN A 101 4.53 -6.20 12.75
N TRP A 102 3.34 -6.59 12.27
CA TRP A 102 2.42 -7.42 13.05
C TRP A 102 2.99 -8.82 13.29
N GLN A 103 2.73 -9.38 14.46
CA GLN A 103 3.07 -10.76 14.76
C GLN A 103 1.94 -11.73 14.45
N LYS A 104 0.69 -11.28 14.58
CA LYS A 104 -0.51 -12.08 14.31
C LYS A 104 -1.70 -11.20 13.97
N ALA A 105 -2.70 -11.79 13.35
CA ALA A 105 -4.00 -11.18 13.11
C ALA A 105 -5.11 -12.20 13.35
N GLU A 106 -6.34 -11.71 13.44
CA GLU A 106 -7.57 -12.50 13.56
C GLU A 106 -8.54 -12.07 12.48
N VAL A 107 -9.31 -13.01 11.94
CA VAL A 107 -10.47 -12.70 11.09
C VAL A 107 -11.50 -11.98 11.95
N VAL A 108 -12.07 -10.89 11.46
CA VAL A 108 -13.02 -10.09 12.26
C VAL A 108 -14.41 -10.73 12.25
N ALA A 109 -14.93 -10.99 11.06
CA ALA A 109 -16.20 -11.65 10.80
C ALA A 109 -16.26 -12.04 9.31
N ASP A 110 -17.10 -13.00 8.96
CA ASP A 110 -17.18 -13.53 7.59
C ASP A 110 -17.69 -12.53 6.55
N ASP A 111 -18.27 -11.42 7.00
CA ASP A 111 -18.81 -10.33 6.18
C ASP A 111 -17.88 -9.10 6.10
N MET A 112 -16.69 -9.16 6.71
CA MET A 112 -15.70 -8.08 6.69
C MET A 112 -14.54 -8.41 5.74
N HIS A 113 -14.72 -8.11 4.46
CA HIS A 113 -13.81 -8.53 3.38
C HIS A 113 -12.54 -7.69 3.26
N TYR A 114 -12.49 -6.49 3.87
CA TYR A 114 -11.36 -5.57 3.76
C TYR A 114 -10.49 -5.52 5.02
N CYS A 115 -10.93 -6.15 6.10
CA CYS A 115 -10.40 -5.88 7.43
C CYS A 115 -9.90 -7.13 8.15
N VAL A 116 -8.89 -6.92 8.98
CA VAL A 116 -8.39 -7.89 9.98
C VAL A 116 -8.32 -7.22 11.34
N LYS A 117 -8.31 -8.01 12.40
CA LYS A 117 -8.06 -7.53 13.75
C LYS A 117 -6.65 -7.90 14.17
N THR A 118 -5.87 -6.93 14.62
CA THR A 118 -4.49 -7.14 15.05
C THR A 118 -4.11 -6.20 16.18
N PHE A 119 -3.02 -6.51 16.86
CA PHE A 119 -2.46 -5.66 17.91
C PHE A 119 -1.55 -4.61 17.28
N VAL A 120 -1.97 -3.34 17.34
CA VAL A 120 -1.23 -2.20 16.81
C VAL A 120 -1.46 -0.95 17.66
N GLY A 121 -0.39 -0.17 17.86
CA GLY A 121 -0.47 1.04 18.67
C GLY A 121 -0.89 0.79 20.12
N GLY A 122 -0.52 -0.37 20.69
CA GLY A 122 -0.79 -0.73 22.09
C GLY A 122 -2.18 -1.34 22.34
N ASN A 123 -3.00 -1.55 21.31
CA ASN A 123 -4.35 -2.13 21.44
C ASN A 123 -4.70 -3.05 20.27
N ASN A 124 -5.67 -3.94 20.49
CA ASN A 124 -6.32 -4.66 19.40
C ASN A 124 -7.21 -3.71 18.60
N ARG A 125 -6.96 -3.63 17.30
CA ARG A 125 -7.70 -2.76 16.38
C ARG A 125 -8.13 -3.52 15.13
N ILE A 126 -9.25 -3.12 14.57
CA ILE A 126 -9.66 -3.50 13.22
C ILE A 126 -8.95 -2.55 12.26
N VAL A 127 -8.20 -3.11 11.33
CA VAL A 127 -7.39 -2.40 10.36
C VAL A 127 -7.53 -3.03 8.99
N CYS A 128 -7.12 -2.33 7.95
CA CYS A 128 -7.16 -2.82 6.59
C CYS A 128 -6.29 -4.07 6.41
N HIS A 129 -6.77 -5.03 5.61
CA HIS A 129 -5.97 -6.18 5.22
C HIS A 129 -4.76 -5.73 4.38
N PRO A 130 -3.53 -6.22 4.64
CA PRO A 130 -2.32 -5.70 3.99
C PRO A 130 -2.34 -5.81 2.46
N SER A 131 -2.83 -6.94 1.92
CA SER A 131 -3.00 -7.13 0.48
C SER A 131 -3.97 -6.14 -0.13
N TYR A 132 -5.12 -5.89 0.53
CA TYR A 132 -6.05 -4.89 0.05
C TYR A 132 -5.45 -3.47 0.09
N GLN A 133 -4.71 -3.15 1.14
CA GLN A 133 -4.06 -1.84 1.27
C GLN A 133 -3.07 -1.61 0.13
N ALA A 134 -2.14 -2.55 -0.12
CA ALA A 134 -1.19 -2.46 -1.22
C ALA A 134 -1.90 -2.36 -2.59
N TYR A 135 -2.91 -3.20 -2.81
CA TYR A 135 -3.71 -3.19 -4.04
C TYR A 135 -4.43 -1.84 -4.25
N SER A 136 -5.09 -1.33 -3.21
CA SER A 136 -5.81 -0.06 -3.30
C SER A 136 -4.91 1.11 -3.62
N TYR A 137 -3.69 1.13 -3.07
CA TYR A 137 -2.69 2.15 -3.36
C TYR A 137 -2.20 2.09 -4.81
N ALA A 138 -1.88 0.89 -5.32
CA ALA A 138 -1.50 0.71 -6.71
C ALA A 138 -2.62 1.10 -7.68
N CYS A 139 -3.87 0.71 -7.40
CA CYS A 139 -5.03 1.12 -8.19
C CYS A 139 -5.22 2.63 -8.19
N PHE A 140 -5.05 3.28 -7.03
CA PHE A 140 -5.17 4.72 -6.93
C PHE A 140 -4.09 5.42 -7.78
N ILE A 141 -2.82 5.04 -7.65
CA ILE A 141 -1.72 5.59 -8.45
C ILE A 141 -2.01 5.41 -9.94
N ARG A 142 -2.41 4.21 -10.38
CA ARG A 142 -2.77 3.91 -11.78
C ARG A 142 -3.90 4.80 -12.28
N ASN A 143 -4.92 5.02 -11.48
CA ASN A 143 -6.11 5.77 -11.89
C ASN A 143 -5.86 7.27 -11.98
N TYR A 144 -4.94 7.82 -11.19
CA TYR A 144 -4.68 9.26 -11.12
C TYR A 144 -3.40 9.71 -11.81
N SER A 145 -2.47 8.82 -12.14
CA SER A 145 -1.26 9.15 -12.90
C SER A 145 -1.47 8.96 -14.40
N GLN A 146 -1.38 10.05 -15.16
CA GLN A 146 -1.43 10.00 -16.61
C GLN A 146 -0.20 9.26 -17.16
N THR A 147 0.97 9.51 -16.61
CA THR A 147 2.25 8.90 -16.99
C THR A 147 2.19 7.37 -16.88
N VAL A 148 1.69 6.83 -15.76
CA VAL A 148 1.56 5.37 -15.56
C VAL A 148 0.74 4.72 -16.67
N LEU A 149 -0.27 5.42 -17.18
CA LEU A 149 -1.14 4.90 -18.24
C LEU A 149 -0.52 5.04 -19.61
N ASP A 150 0.02 6.21 -19.94
CA ASP A 150 0.52 6.53 -21.28
C ASP A 150 1.79 5.72 -21.59
N ASP A 151 2.65 5.52 -20.58
CA ASP A 151 3.92 4.80 -20.74
C ASP A 151 3.80 3.30 -20.45
N GLY A 152 2.61 2.81 -20.09
CA GLY A 152 2.36 1.40 -19.87
C GLY A 152 3.11 0.82 -18.67
N ILE A 153 3.39 1.63 -17.64
CA ILE A 153 4.11 1.21 -16.43
C ILE A 153 3.25 0.24 -15.62
N ASN A 154 3.78 -0.94 -15.32
CA ASN A 154 3.07 -1.93 -14.52
C ASN A 154 3.26 -1.66 -13.03
N LEU A 155 2.17 -1.48 -12.30
CA LEU A 155 2.18 -1.39 -10.84
C LEU A 155 1.91 -2.77 -10.25
N ILE A 156 2.84 -3.28 -9.47
CA ILE A 156 2.85 -4.63 -8.90
C ILE A 156 2.72 -4.50 -7.38
N PRO A 157 1.50 -4.55 -6.83
CA PRO A 157 1.30 -4.45 -5.37
C PRO A 157 1.65 -5.75 -4.66
N CYS A 158 2.22 -5.63 -3.47
CA CYS A 158 2.41 -6.73 -2.53
C CYS A 158 2.53 -6.21 -1.09
N ALA A 159 2.46 -7.12 -0.11
CA ALA A 159 2.68 -6.77 1.28
C ALA A 159 3.77 -7.65 1.89
N TYR A 160 4.57 -7.10 2.82
CA TYR A 160 5.57 -7.83 3.57
C TYR A 160 5.39 -7.65 5.07
N LEU A 161 5.01 -8.74 5.74
CA LEU A 161 4.80 -8.79 7.18
C LEU A 161 6.00 -9.48 7.84
N HIS A 162 7.11 -8.77 7.94
CA HIS A 162 8.41 -9.33 8.31
C HIS A 162 8.51 -9.91 9.74
N ASN A 163 7.56 -9.61 10.62
CA ASN A 163 7.46 -10.17 11.97
C ASN A 163 6.32 -11.18 12.13
N TYR A 164 5.51 -11.41 11.07
CA TYR A 164 4.31 -12.23 11.17
C TYR A 164 4.65 -13.70 11.39
N ASP A 165 4.00 -14.30 12.40
CA ASP A 165 4.22 -15.67 12.75
C ASP A 165 3.59 -16.62 11.72
N PRO A 166 4.38 -17.57 11.16
CA PRO A 166 3.90 -18.53 10.16
C PRO A 166 2.68 -19.35 10.60
N ASP A 167 2.52 -19.62 11.88
CA ASP A 167 1.41 -20.39 12.43
C ASP A 167 0.06 -19.70 12.21
N PHE A 168 0.06 -18.37 12.01
CA PHE A 168 -1.13 -17.57 11.75
C PHE A 168 -1.34 -17.21 10.27
N LYS A 169 -0.53 -17.74 9.33
CA LYS A 169 -0.62 -17.40 7.91
C LYS A 169 -2.01 -17.63 7.34
N GLN A 170 -2.69 -18.69 7.76
CA GLN A 170 -4.03 -19.06 7.32
C GLN A 170 -5.08 -17.97 7.61
N THR A 171 -4.86 -17.14 8.62
CA THR A 171 -5.74 -16.01 8.93
C THR A 171 -5.77 -15.00 7.77
N LEU A 172 -4.58 -14.61 7.27
CA LEU A 172 -4.46 -13.66 6.15
C LEU A 172 -4.79 -14.32 4.79
N SER A 173 -4.68 -15.65 4.70
CA SER A 173 -5.06 -16.43 3.49
C SER A 173 -6.50 -16.92 3.54
N ASN A 174 -7.32 -16.48 4.49
CA ASN A 174 -8.72 -16.89 4.58
C ASN A 174 -9.45 -16.60 3.26
N SER A 175 -10.39 -17.48 2.89
CA SER A 175 -11.14 -17.40 1.62
C SER A 175 -11.86 -16.06 1.41
N ILE A 176 -12.23 -15.36 2.48
CA ILE A 176 -12.85 -14.03 2.41
C ILE A 176 -11.92 -12.96 1.84
N TYR A 177 -10.58 -13.14 1.92
CA TYR A 177 -9.57 -12.23 1.40
C TYR A 177 -8.98 -12.68 0.06
N LYS A 178 -9.49 -13.78 -0.52
CA LYS A 178 -8.91 -14.40 -1.73
C LYS A 178 -8.75 -13.43 -2.88
N GLU A 179 -9.71 -12.54 -3.10
CA GLU A 179 -9.64 -11.52 -4.14
C GLU A 179 -8.40 -10.65 -3.98
N TRP A 180 -8.20 -10.11 -2.79
CA TRP A 180 -7.09 -9.19 -2.50
C TRP A 180 -5.74 -9.87 -2.50
N VAL A 181 -5.66 -11.09 -1.98
CA VAL A 181 -4.42 -11.88 -1.97
C VAL A 181 -4.00 -12.30 -3.37
N SER A 182 -4.96 -12.52 -4.30
CA SER A 182 -4.63 -12.81 -5.70
C SER A 182 -4.09 -11.58 -6.45
N GLU A 183 -4.58 -10.38 -6.14
CA GLU A 183 -4.16 -9.13 -6.77
C GLU A 183 -2.86 -8.58 -6.16
N ALA A 184 -2.68 -8.75 -4.86
CA ALA A 184 -1.51 -8.30 -4.11
C ALA A 184 -1.07 -9.41 -3.13
N PRO A 185 -0.17 -10.30 -3.53
CA PRO A 185 0.32 -11.35 -2.65
C PRO A 185 1.00 -10.76 -1.42
N PHE A 186 0.99 -11.50 -0.33
CA PHE A 186 1.72 -11.12 0.87
C PHE A 186 2.77 -12.17 1.23
N PHE A 187 3.83 -11.71 1.87
CA PHE A 187 4.94 -12.50 2.36
C PHE A 187 5.10 -12.29 3.85
N ILE A 188 5.56 -13.32 4.56
CA ILE A 188 5.73 -13.30 6.01
C ILE A 188 7.18 -13.58 6.40
N ARG A 189 7.48 -13.57 7.69
CA ARG A 189 8.83 -13.63 8.30
C ARG A 189 9.78 -14.68 7.69
N ASN A 190 9.29 -15.88 7.36
CA ASN A 190 10.09 -16.98 6.85
C ASN A 190 10.05 -17.12 5.31
N GLU A 191 9.54 -16.12 4.60
CA GLU A 191 9.35 -16.14 3.14
C GLU A 191 10.22 -15.12 2.41
N THR A 192 11.39 -14.83 2.97
CA THR A 192 12.36 -13.86 2.42
C THR A 192 12.79 -14.27 1.00
N GLU A 193 13.08 -15.56 0.78
CA GLU A 193 13.50 -16.06 -0.54
C GLU A 193 12.36 -15.99 -1.56
N GLN A 194 11.14 -16.33 -1.16
CA GLN A 194 9.96 -16.24 -2.01
C GLN A 194 9.66 -14.77 -2.38
N PHE A 195 9.84 -13.85 -1.43
CA PHE A 195 9.65 -12.44 -1.69
C PHE A 195 10.77 -11.89 -2.61
N SER A 196 12.03 -12.26 -2.39
CA SER A 196 13.13 -11.89 -3.30
C SER A 196 12.87 -12.42 -4.70
N ALA A 197 12.45 -13.68 -4.86
CA ALA A 197 12.09 -14.26 -6.15
C ALA A 197 10.91 -13.51 -6.82
N PHE A 198 9.92 -13.09 -6.03
CA PHE A 198 8.81 -12.27 -6.53
C PHE A 198 9.31 -10.91 -7.05
N VAL A 199 10.17 -10.22 -6.31
CA VAL A 199 10.74 -8.94 -6.75
C VAL A 199 11.55 -9.14 -8.05
N LYS A 200 12.41 -10.14 -8.09
CA LYS A 200 13.26 -10.45 -9.28
C LYS A 200 12.45 -10.81 -10.53
N LYS A 201 11.24 -11.33 -10.37
CA LYS A 201 10.36 -11.56 -11.52
C LYS A 201 10.01 -10.27 -12.26
N TYR A 202 9.92 -9.15 -11.55
CA TYR A 202 9.47 -7.87 -12.10
C TYR A 202 10.58 -6.83 -12.23
N VAL A 203 11.58 -6.87 -11.35
CA VAL A 203 12.66 -5.88 -11.35
C VAL A 203 14.01 -6.57 -11.19
N THR A 204 14.80 -6.57 -12.28
CA THR A 204 16.17 -7.08 -12.29
C THR A 204 17.19 -6.01 -12.69
N ARG A 205 16.76 -4.98 -13.40
CA ARG A 205 17.62 -3.93 -13.93
C ARG A 205 16.99 -2.55 -13.85
N ARG A 206 17.80 -1.51 -13.99
CA ARG A 206 17.31 -0.16 -14.18
C ARG A 206 16.46 -0.06 -15.44
N SER A 207 15.38 0.76 -15.42
CA SER A 207 14.63 1.09 -16.62
C SER A 207 15.51 1.80 -17.65
N SER A 208 15.34 1.46 -18.91
CA SER A 208 15.96 2.15 -20.06
C SER A 208 15.18 3.40 -20.48
N ASN A 209 13.94 3.56 -20.02
CA ASN A 209 13.01 4.62 -20.44
C ASN A 209 13.08 5.88 -19.55
N GLY A 210 14.14 6.03 -18.74
CA GLY A 210 14.30 7.18 -17.87
C GLY A 210 14.19 6.87 -16.39
N ASP A 211 13.91 7.87 -15.59
CA ASP A 211 13.70 7.73 -14.15
C ASP A 211 12.20 7.60 -13.85
N LEU A 212 11.72 6.35 -13.78
CA LEU A 212 10.31 6.04 -13.54
C LEU A 212 9.78 6.66 -12.26
N LEU A 213 10.61 6.78 -11.20
CA LEU A 213 10.19 7.40 -9.95
C LEU A 213 9.93 8.88 -10.14
N TYR A 214 10.84 9.58 -10.83
CA TYR A 214 10.65 10.99 -11.15
C TYR A 214 9.39 11.19 -11.98
N GLU A 215 9.16 10.37 -12.98
CA GLU A 215 7.99 10.46 -13.87
C GLU A 215 6.67 10.20 -13.12
N ILE A 216 6.65 9.25 -12.18
CA ILE A 216 5.47 8.98 -11.34
C ILE A 216 5.23 10.13 -10.34
N ASP A 217 6.31 10.68 -9.76
CA ASP A 217 6.19 11.74 -8.74
C ASP A 217 5.84 13.11 -9.34
N HIS A 218 6.37 13.43 -10.53
CA HIS A 218 6.21 14.73 -11.20
C HIS A 218 5.31 14.67 -12.43
N GLY A 219 4.83 13.49 -12.79
CA GLY A 219 3.95 13.27 -13.94
C GLY A 219 2.61 13.99 -13.81
N ARG A 220 1.92 14.12 -14.93
CA ARG A 220 0.61 14.75 -14.95
C ARG A 220 -0.42 13.91 -14.21
N LEU A 221 -1.17 14.56 -13.33
CA LEU A 221 -2.35 13.95 -12.74
C LEU A 221 -3.51 14.04 -13.73
N LYS A 222 -4.29 12.98 -13.84
CA LYS A 222 -5.53 13.02 -14.61
C LYS A 222 -6.48 14.05 -14.03
N PRO A 223 -7.18 14.82 -14.89
CA PRO A 223 -8.30 15.65 -14.43
C PRO A 223 -9.31 14.79 -13.68
N THR A 224 -9.76 15.26 -12.54
CA THR A 224 -10.85 14.60 -11.81
C THR A 224 -12.08 14.53 -12.70
N LYS A 225 -12.55 13.34 -13.04
CA LYS A 225 -13.83 13.17 -13.73
C LYS A 225 -14.94 13.82 -12.90
N ALA A 226 -15.92 14.37 -13.56
CA ALA A 226 -17.11 14.85 -12.87
C ALA A 226 -17.69 13.70 -12.02
N LEU A 227 -18.16 14.00 -10.80
CA LEU A 227 -18.72 13.00 -9.89
C LEU A 227 -19.80 12.14 -10.60
N GLN A 228 -20.55 12.72 -11.52
CA GLN A 228 -21.58 12.03 -12.31
C GLN A 228 -20.99 10.98 -13.26
N ASP A 229 -19.87 11.27 -13.92
CA ASP A 229 -19.19 10.32 -14.82
C ASP A 229 -18.58 9.16 -14.01
N SER A 230 -18.07 9.48 -12.85
CA SER A 230 -17.51 8.50 -11.93
C SER A 230 -18.59 7.58 -11.35
N LEU A 231 -19.75 8.12 -10.97
CA LEU A 231 -20.92 7.34 -10.56
C LEU A 231 -21.41 6.41 -11.69
N THR A 232 -21.48 6.92 -12.90
CA THR A 232 -21.88 6.14 -14.09
C THR A 232 -20.89 4.99 -14.34
N SER A 233 -19.60 5.23 -14.15
CA SER A 233 -18.56 4.24 -14.32
C SER A 233 -18.65 3.15 -13.26
N MET A 234 -18.91 3.50 -11.99
CA MET A 234 -19.10 2.56 -10.88
C MET A 234 -20.34 1.67 -11.10
N VAL A 235 -21.47 2.25 -11.53
CA VAL A 235 -22.69 1.47 -11.87
C VAL A 235 -22.40 0.43 -12.97
N LYS A 236 -21.43 0.70 -13.85
CA LYS A 236 -20.96 -0.26 -14.88
C LYS A 236 -19.94 -1.29 -14.36
N GLY A 237 -19.67 -1.32 -13.06
CA GLY A 237 -18.76 -2.26 -12.43
C GLY A 237 -17.27 -1.85 -12.47
N ASN A 238 -16.97 -0.63 -12.87
CA ASN A 238 -15.58 -0.13 -12.84
C ASN A 238 -15.19 0.27 -11.44
N LYS A 239 -14.12 -0.31 -10.90
CA LYS A 239 -13.57 -0.01 -9.57
C LYS A 239 -12.76 1.31 -9.58
N GLU A 240 -13.35 2.43 -10.06
CA GLU A 240 -12.63 3.72 -10.14
C GLU A 240 -12.40 4.37 -8.77
N PHE A 241 -13.28 4.13 -7.81
CA PHE A 241 -13.16 4.66 -6.46
C PHE A 241 -12.84 3.55 -5.46
N MET A 242 -11.57 3.24 -5.36
CA MET A 242 -11.10 2.35 -4.29
C MET A 242 -11.22 3.04 -2.93
N LEU A 243 -11.70 2.30 -1.95
CA LEU A 243 -11.71 2.73 -0.56
C LEU A 243 -10.29 2.58 0.01
N LEU A 244 -9.74 3.63 0.56
CA LEU A 244 -8.41 3.60 1.15
C LEU A 244 -8.49 3.42 2.68
N ASP A 245 -7.74 2.47 3.21
CA ASP A 245 -7.52 2.24 4.65
C ASP A 245 -8.78 2.38 5.51
N GLU A 246 -8.90 3.48 6.28
CA GLU A 246 -10.01 3.69 7.21
C GLU A 246 -11.36 3.79 6.50
N GLN A 247 -11.40 4.17 5.21
CA GLN A 247 -12.65 4.16 4.42
C GLN A 247 -13.13 2.73 4.23
N ALA A 248 -12.24 1.79 3.92
CA ALA A 248 -12.57 0.37 3.78
C ALA A 248 -13.03 -0.24 5.11
N VAL A 249 -12.35 0.09 6.21
CA VAL A 249 -12.77 -0.31 7.57
C VAL A 249 -14.16 0.23 7.88
N CYS A 250 -14.42 1.50 7.60
CA CYS A 250 -15.70 2.14 7.84
C CYS A 250 -16.82 1.52 6.99
N TYR A 251 -16.53 1.18 5.74
CA TYR A 251 -17.45 0.51 4.83
C TYR A 251 -17.89 -0.86 5.38
N ASP A 252 -16.91 -1.71 5.72
CA ASP A 252 -17.18 -3.03 6.31
C ASP A 252 -18.00 -2.92 7.60
N MET A 253 -17.69 -1.95 8.47
CA MET A 253 -18.45 -1.71 9.69
C MET A 253 -19.91 -1.27 9.40
N CYS A 254 -20.13 -0.47 8.36
CA CYS A 254 -21.47 -0.09 7.92
C CYS A 254 -22.25 -1.30 7.43
N LEU A 255 -21.66 -2.13 6.55
CA LEU A 255 -22.30 -3.35 6.05
C LEU A 255 -22.67 -4.31 7.19
N LYS A 256 -21.75 -4.54 8.12
CA LYS A 256 -22.00 -5.36 9.31
C LYS A 256 -23.15 -4.82 10.16
N THR A 257 -23.23 -3.50 10.34
CA THR A 257 -24.33 -2.88 11.07
C THR A 257 -25.66 -3.04 10.34
N MET A 258 -25.65 -2.92 9.00
CA MET A 258 -26.83 -3.14 8.16
C MET A 258 -27.31 -4.61 8.21
N ALA A 259 -26.39 -5.56 8.14
CA ALA A 259 -26.73 -6.99 8.29
C ALA A 259 -27.37 -7.27 9.65
N LYS A 260 -26.83 -6.71 10.74
CA LYS A 260 -27.41 -6.82 12.08
C LYS A 260 -28.80 -6.19 12.21
N CYS A 261 -29.06 -5.09 11.50
CA CYS A 261 -30.42 -4.49 11.45
C CYS A 261 -31.43 -5.42 10.78
N LYS A 262 -31.02 -6.16 9.73
CA LYS A 262 -31.90 -7.14 9.08
C LYS A 262 -32.16 -8.34 9.97
N GLU A 263 -31.17 -8.79 10.73
CA GLU A 263 -31.25 -9.95 11.60
C GLU A 263 -32.16 -9.72 12.82
N ASP A 264 -31.98 -8.59 13.52
CA ASP A 264 -32.68 -8.31 14.80
C ASP A 264 -33.87 -7.34 14.66
N GLY A 265 -34.14 -6.86 13.45
CA GLY A 265 -35.25 -5.94 13.14
C GLY A 265 -35.13 -4.56 13.77
N LYS A 266 -34.00 -4.23 14.40
CA LYS A 266 -33.81 -2.95 15.10
C LYS A 266 -33.29 -1.87 14.15
N LYS A 267 -33.91 -0.70 14.22
CA LYS A 267 -33.42 0.49 13.53
C LYS A 267 -32.13 1.01 14.18
N ARG A 268 -31.13 1.34 13.36
CA ARG A 268 -29.86 1.94 13.80
C ARG A 268 -29.55 3.15 12.94
N THR A 269 -28.92 4.13 13.55
CA THR A 269 -28.36 5.29 12.84
C THR A 269 -26.85 5.18 12.86
N ILE A 270 -26.23 5.26 11.67
CA ILE A 270 -24.79 5.27 11.53
C ILE A 270 -24.36 6.72 11.25
N VAL A 271 -23.46 7.25 12.07
CA VAL A 271 -22.91 8.59 11.90
C VAL A 271 -21.44 8.46 11.52
N ILE A 272 -21.10 8.90 10.30
CA ILE A 272 -19.72 8.89 9.78
C ILE A 272 -19.15 10.29 9.90
N GLN A 273 -18.11 10.44 10.73
CA GLN A 273 -17.42 11.70 10.95
C GLN A 273 -16.04 11.69 10.31
N GLY A 274 -15.63 12.82 9.75
CA GLY A 274 -14.31 13.01 9.15
C GLY A 274 -14.11 14.44 8.69
N GLY A 275 -12.86 14.90 8.64
CA GLY A 275 -12.47 16.22 8.16
C GLY A 275 -12.75 16.44 6.67
N PRO A 276 -12.52 17.64 6.15
CA PRO A 276 -12.53 17.90 4.70
C PRO A 276 -11.56 16.96 3.96
N GLY A 277 -11.95 16.49 2.78
CA GLY A 277 -11.09 15.66 1.93
C GLY A 277 -10.89 14.20 2.38
N THR A 278 -11.50 13.74 3.47
CA THR A 278 -11.34 12.35 3.97
C THR A 278 -12.13 11.29 3.18
N GLY A 279 -12.78 11.67 2.07
CA GLY A 279 -13.48 10.73 1.18
C GLY A 279 -14.87 10.28 1.66
N LYS A 280 -15.54 11.04 2.53
CA LYS A 280 -16.92 10.72 2.98
C LYS A 280 -17.90 10.52 1.83
N SER A 281 -17.81 11.33 0.78
CA SER A 281 -18.64 11.19 -0.42
C SER A 281 -18.34 9.90 -1.18
N VAL A 282 -17.06 9.52 -1.28
CA VAL A 282 -16.64 8.26 -1.89
C VAL A 282 -17.23 7.07 -1.12
N LEU A 283 -17.16 7.11 0.21
CA LEU A 283 -17.75 6.08 1.06
C LEU A 283 -19.26 6.00 0.89
N ALA A 284 -19.96 7.15 0.88
CA ALA A 284 -21.41 7.19 0.70
C ALA A 284 -21.84 6.59 -0.64
N VAL A 285 -21.09 6.88 -1.71
CA VAL A 285 -21.34 6.31 -3.05
C VAL A 285 -21.17 4.80 -3.03
N ASN A 286 -20.08 4.29 -2.44
CA ASN A 286 -19.85 2.85 -2.32
C ASN A 286 -20.94 2.14 -1.50
N LEU A 287 -21.54 2.79 -0.50
CA LEU A 287 -22.63 2.22 0.30
C LEU A 287 -23.99 2.20 -0.42
N LEU A 288 -24.16 2.99 -1.49
CA LEU A 288 -25.38 3.06 -2.28
C LEU A 288 -25.39 2.06 -3.45
N MET A 289 -24.24 1.51 -3.81
CA MET A 289 -24.06 0.55 -4.87
C MET A 289 -24.24 -0.89 -4.37
#